data_ccb6afbae21051d0389a6df484be2226
#
_entry.id   ccb6afbae21051d0389a6df484be2226
#
_cell.length_a   1.000
_cell.length_b   1.000
_cell.length_c   1.000
_cell.angle_alpha   90.00
_cell.angle_beta   90.00
_cell.angle_gamma   90.00
#
_symmetry.space_group_name_H-M   'P 1'
#
loop_
_entity.id
_entity.type
_entity.pdbx_description
1 polymer ?
#
loop_
_entity_poly.entity_id
_entity_poly.type
_entity_poly.pdbx_seq_one_letter_code
_entity_poly.pdbx_strand_id
1 'polypeptide(L)'
;MNTFGRQLRLTTFGESHGKALGCILDGVPAGLEMDEEYIQSELDRRKPGKSKLETARKEDDKIEILSGVFEGVSTGTPIAMVIYNTDQKSKDYSNIKDIFRPGHADFTYQHKYGIRDYRGGGRSSARETAARVAAGAVAKLMLSQMGITIQSGLCEVGGITAERYDFGHARTSTLMALDPDKAAAQEATIISAKESHDSVGGVVLTVASGLPIGLGEPLYYKLDAVLAEAMMGINAAKAVEIGDGIDAARLHGSQNNDTISPEGFLTNHSGGILGGISNGDDIIVKTHFKPTPSIFQPQQTIDKNNNPATLELKGRHDPCVAVRGAVVTEAMMALVLGDMVLLNMGKKMEHLTKIYG
;
A
#
# COMPACT_ATOMS: atom_id res chain seq x y z
N MET A 1 8.03 8.34 12.32
CA MET A 1 6.86 9.23 12.33
C MET A 1 5.60 8.40 12.09
N ASN A 2 4.43 8.88 12.52
CA ASN A 2 3.14 8.20 12.32
C ASN A 2 2.17 9.04 11.47
N THR A 3 2.67 10.12 10.89
CA THR A 3 1.95 11.03 10.00
C THR A 3 2.64 11.11 8.65
N PHE A 4 1.86 11.02 7.57
CA PHE A 4 2.27 11.10 6.18
C PHE A 4 1.47 12.21 5.48
N GLY A 5 2.04 12.84 4.42
CA GLY A 5 1.41 13.93 3.66
C GLY A 5 1.64 15.31 4.25
N ARG A 6 1.33 16.36 3.48
CA ARG A 6 1.53 17.78 3.85
C ARG A 6 0.22 18.56 3.94
N GLN A 7 -0.63 18.51 2.92
CA GLN A 7 -1.98 19.09 2.90
C GLN A 7 -3.00 18.02 3.24
N LEU A 8 -2.97 16.88 2.56
CA LEU A 8 -3.74 15.70 2.92
C LEU A 8 -2.91 14.85 3.88
N ARG A 9 -3.14 14.99 5.18
CA ARG A 9 -2.33 14.37 6.23
C ARG A 9 -3.01 13.16 6.85
N LEU A 10 -2.33 12.02 6.76
CA LEU A 10 -2.76 10.79 7.38
C LEU A 10 -1.95 10.49 8.63
N THR A 11 -2.57 10.44 9.80
CA THR A 11 -1.98 9.91 11.03
C THR A 11 -2.62 8.57 11.38
N THR A 12 -1.82 7.49 11.47
CA THR A 12 -2.32 6.15 11.85
C THR A 12 -1.93 5.78 13.26
N PHE A 13 -2.81 5.03 13.97
CA PHE A 13 -2.61 4.57 15.34
C PHE A 13 -3.15 3.16 15.55
N GLY A 14 -2.84 2.58 16.70
CA GLY A 14 -3.28 1.24 17.12
C GLY A 14 -2.32 0.12 16.69
N GLU A 15 -2.48 -1.04 17.29
CA GLU A 15 -1.66 -2.23 17.10
C GLU A 15 -2.51 -3.44 16.68
N SER A 16 -1.87 -4.40 16.03
CA SER A 16 -2.54 -5.60 15.47
C SER A 16 -3.29 -6.45 16.51
N HIS A 17 -2.87 -6.40 17.77
CA HIS A 17 -3.48 -7.11 18.90
C HIS A 17 -3.91 -6.16 20.03
N GLY A 18 -3.98 -4.84 19.73
CA GLY A 18 -4.63 -3.85 20.58
C GLY A 18 -6.16 -3.90 20.49
N LYS A 19 -6.85 -2.99 21.14
CA LYS A 19 -8.32 -2.90 21.08
C LYS A 19 -8.82 -2.54 19.69
N ALA A 20 -8.14 -1.61 19.04
CA ALA A 20 -8.50 -1.09 17.73
C ALA A 20 -7.25 -0.59 17.00
N LEU A 21 -7.40 -0.34 15.71
CA LEU A 21 -6.53 0.48 14.91
C LEU A 21 -7.38 1.54 14.19
N GLY A 22 -6.75 2.61 13.75
CA GLY A 22 -7.48 3.66 13.06
C GLY A 22 -6.57 4.72 12.49
N CYS A 23 -7.19 5.75 11.99
CA CYS A 23 -6.50 6.92 11.43
C CYS A 23 -7.26 8.21 11.66
N ILE A 24 -6.52 9.29 11.54
CA ILE A 24 -7.06 10.64 11.36
C ILE A 24 -6.56 11.12 10.01
N LEU A 25 -7.49 11.44 9.12
CA LEU A 25 -7.23 12.05 7.82
C LEU A 25 -7.64 13.52 7.89
N ASP A 26 -6.67 14.40 7.78
CA ASP A 26 -6.85 15.85 7.84
C ASP A 26 -6.52 16.48 6.48
N GLY A 27 -7.25 17.55 6.12
CA GLY A 27 -7.06 18.26 4.86
C GLY A 27 -7.99 17.83 3.73
N VAL A 28 -8.97 16.96 3.99
CA VAL A 28 -10.02 16.64 3.01
C VAL A 28 -10.91 17.89 2.83
N PRO A 29 -11.12 18.40 1.59
CA PRO A 29 -12.01 19.52 1.35
C PRO A 29 -13.43 19.24 1.83
N ALA A 30 -14.14 20.27 2.30
CA ALA A 30 -15.56 20.17 2.64
C ALA A 30 -16.40 19.91 1.38
N GLY A 31 -17.51 19.17 1.54
CA GLY A 31 -18.45 18.89 0.45
C GLY A 31 -18.14 17.66 -0.39
N LEU A 32 -17.15 16.84 -0.01
CA LEU A 32 -16.94 15.53 -0.62
C LEU A 32 -18.04 14.56 -0.14
N GLU A 33 -18.78 13.96 -1.06
CA GLU A 33 -19.70 12.87 -0.74
C GLU A 33 -18.93 11.66 -0.18
N MET A 34 -19.33 11.24 1.03
CA MET A 34 -18.69 10.15 1.75
C MET A 34 -19.48 8.86 1.54
N ASP A 35 -19.03 8.04 0.61
CA ASP A 35 -19.58 6.71 0.36
C ASP A 35 -18.96 5.70 1.32
N GLU A 36 -19.63 5.45 2.45
CA GLU A 36 -19.17 4.49 3.47
C GLU A 36 -19.15 3.06 2.93
N GLU A 37 -20.07 2.70 2.03
CA GLU A 37 -20.11 1.36 1.40
C GLU A 37 -18.88 1.17 0.49
N TYR A 38 -18.50 2.20 -0.25
CA TYR A 38 -17.27 2.18 -1.04
C TYR A 38 -16.03 2.03 -0.14
N ILE A 39 -15.92 2.81 0.94
CA ILE A 39 -14.81 2.70 1.91
C ILE A 39 -14.74 1.30 2.47
N GLN A 40 -15.87 0.72 2.88
CA GLN A 40 -15.95 -0.66 3.39
C GLN A 40 -15.54 -1.67 2.31
N SER A 41 -15.95 -1.47 1.06
CA SER A 41 -15.59 -2.36 -0.05
C SER A 41 -14.08 -2.42 -0.30
N GLU A 42 -13.38 -1.29 -0.17
CA GLU A 42 -11.92 -1.24 -0.27
C GLU A 42 -11.23 -1.99 0.90
N LEU A 43 -11.76 -1.85 2.11
CA LEU A 43 -11.32 -2.65 3.26
C LEU A 43 -11.59 -4.13 3.03
N ASP A 44 -12.74 -4.46 2.47
CA ASP A 44 -13.10 -5.83 2.10
C ASP A 44 -12.17 -6.41 1.04
N ARG A 45 -11.70 -5.63 0.08
CA ARG A 45 -10.66 -6.05 -0.88
C ARG A 45 -9.33 -6.38 -0.19
N ARG A 46 -8.96 -5.63 0.85
CA ARG A 46 -7.71 -5.83 1.60
C ARG A 46 -7.77 -6.95 2.64
N LYS A 47 -8.91 -7.17 3.30
CA LYS A 47 -9.01 -8.11 4.43
C LYS A 47 -8.64 -9.53 4.01
N PRO A 48 -7.99 -10.32 4.91
CA PRO A 48 -7.66 -11.71 4.64
C PRO A 48 -8.86 -12.65 4.75
N GLY A 49 -8.66 -13.89 4.33
CA GLY A 49 -9.64 -14.98 4.56
C GLY A 49 -10.61 -15.20 3.42
N LYS A 50 -10.36 -14.62 2.24
CA LYS A 50 -11.19 -14.80 1.03
C LYS A 50 -10.86 -16.06 0.25
N SER A 51 -9.63 -16.54 0.36
CA SER A 51 -9.14 -17.67 -0.40
C SER A 51 -8.18 -18.56 0.40
N LYS A 52 -7.84 -19.73 -0.16
CA LYS A 52 -6.79 -20.61 0.38
C LYS A 52 -5.39 -20.01 0.27
N LEU A 53 -5.22 -18.93 -0.48
CA LEU A 53 -3.96 -18.21 -0.74
C LEU A 53 -3.59 -17.23 0.36
N GLU A 54 -4.46 -17.02 1.34
CA GLU A 54 -4.30 -16.04 2.40
C GLU A 54 -4.28 -16.71 3.78
N THR A 55 -4.02 -15.90 4.81
CA THR A 55 -4.13 -16.33 6.20
C THR A 55 -5.57 -16.67 6.57
N ALA A 56 -5.76 -17.65 7.44
CA ALA A 56 -7.08 -18.05 7.97
C ALA A 56 -7.64 -17.08 9.03
N ARG A 57 -7.02 -15.91 9.25
CA ARG A 57 -7.53 -14.88 10.16
C ARG A 57 -8.82 -14.28 9.57
N LYS A 58 -9.85 -14.18 10.40
CA LYS A 58 -11.13 -13.57 10.02
C LYS A 58 -11.31 -12.28 10.79
N GLU A 59 -11.30 -11.17 10.09
CA GLU A 59 -11.59 -9.84 10.63
C GLU A 59 -12.64 -9.20 9.73
N ASP A 60 -13.66 -8.62 10.31
CA ASP A 60 -14.71 -7.96 9.54
C ASP A 60 -14.21 -6.62 8.96
N ASP A 61 -13.16 -6.04 9.58
CA ASP A 61 -12.60 -4.74 9.22
C ASP A 61 -13.67 -3.64 9.09
N LYS A 62 -14.73 -3.75 9.92
CA LYS A 62 -15.83 -2.79 9.89
C LYS A 62 -15.32 -1.42 10.31
N ILE A 63 -15.50 -0.45 9.42
CA ILE A 63 -15.09 0.93 9.65
C ILE A 63 -16.17 1.68 10.44
N GLU A 64 -15.74 2.51 11.38
CA GLU A 64 -16.58 3.51 12.03
C GLU A 64 -15.97 4.89 11.81
N ILE A 65 -16.74 5.82 11.24
CA ILE A 65 -16.36 7.22 11.07
C ILE A 65 -16.85 7.99 12.30
N LEU A 66 -15.93 8.61 13.03
CA LEU A 66 -16.22 9.26 14.31
C LEU A 66 -16.34 10.78 14.21
N SER A 67 -15.80 11.40 13.17
CA SER A 67 -15.82 12.86 12.97
C SER A 67 -15.54 13.23 11.51
N GLY A 68 -15.73 14.52 11.19
CA GLY A 68 -15.39 15.09 9.88
C GLY A 68 -16.42 14.84 8.80
N VAL A 69 -17.58 14.26 9.13
CA VAL A 69 -18.70 13.98 8.22
C VAL A 69 -20.00 14.44 8.85
N PHE A 70 -20.84 15.12 8.06
CA PHE A 70 -22.19 15.52 8.45
C PHE A 70 -23.15 15.32 7.27
N GLU A 71 -24.27 14.64 7.50
CA GLU A 71 -25.26 14.31 6.46
C GLU A 71 -24.66 13.67 5.19
N GLY A 72 -23.67 12.79 5.37
CA GLY A 72 -23.02 12.07 4.27
C GLY A 72 -21.96 12.85 3.50
N VAL A 73 -21.59 14.06 3.92
CA VAL A 73 -20.55 14.88 3.27
C VAL A 73 -19.44 15.27 4.23
N SER A 74 -18.22 15.43 3.73
CA SER A 74 -17.09 15.92 4.52
C SER A 74 -17.29 17.37 4.95
N THR A 75 -16.84 17.70 6.17
CA THR A 75 -17.01 19.05 6.75
C THR A 75 -15.77 19.94 6.61
N GLY A 76 -14.66 19.42 6.04
CA GLY A 76 -13.38 20.12 6.01
C GLY A 76 -12.60 20.04 7.34
N THR A 77 -13.12 19.32 8.33
CA THR A 77 -12.44 19.05 9.61
C THR A 77 -11.87 17.63 9.62
N PRO A 78 -10.96 17.27 10.58
CA PRO A 78 -10.33 15.95 10.56
C PRO A 78 -11.34 14.80 10.59
N ILE A 79 -11.18 13.86 9.67
CA ILE A 79 -11.97 12.64 9.58
C ILE A 79 -11.24 11.58 10.43
N ALA A 80 -11.86 11.20 11.56
CA ALA A 80 -11.37 10.11 12.41
C ALA A 80 -12.11 8.81 12.06
N MET A 81 -11.33 7.76 11.80
CA MET A 81 -11.85 6.44 11.43
C MET A 81 -11.24 5.36 12.33
N VAL A 82 -12.06 4.43 12.80
CA VAL A 82 -11.64 3.35 13.71
C VAL A 82 -12.12 2.00 13.21
N ILE A 83 -11.28 0.98 13.39
CA ILE A 83 -11.56 -0.43 13.12
C ILE A 83 -11.23 -1.22 14.37
N TYR A 84 -12.21 -1.87 14.97
CA TYR A 84 -12.02 -2.70 16.16
C TYR A 84 -11.45 -4.08 15.80
N ASN A 85 -10.53 -4.57 16.63
CA ASN A 85 -9.98 -5.91 16.48
C ASN A 85 -10.90 -6.93 17.15
N THR A 86 -11.39 -7.91 16.40
CA THR A 86 -12.36 -8.92 16.88
C THR A 86 -11.78 -10.34 16.98
N ASP A 87 -10.80 -10.71 16.13
CA ASP A 87 -10.19 -12.06 16.09
C ASP A 87 -8.71 -12.06 16.52
N GLN A 88 -8.38 -11.37 17.62
CA GLN A 88 -7.03 -11.36 18.17
C GLN A 88 -6.79 -12.60 19.07
N LYS A 89 -5.77 -13.43 18.72
CA LYS A 89 -5.35 -14.59 19.52
C LYS A 89 -3.98 -14.37 20.13
N SER A 90 -3.92 -13.54 21.16
CA SER A 90 -2.65 -13.14 21.82
C SER A 90 -1.87 -14.32 22.41
N LYS A 91 -2.55 -15.43 22.75
CA LYS A 91 -1.93 -16.66 23.28
C LYS A 91 -1.01 -17.35 22.27
N ASP A 92 -1.24 -17.16 20.96
CA ASP A 92 -0.43 -17.77 19.88
C ASP A 92 1.02 -17.24 19.84
N TYR A 93 1.32 -16.16 20.57
CA TYR A 93 2.63 -15.50 20.58
C TYR A 93 3.40 -15.64 21.90
N SER A 94 2.88 -16.38 22.89
CA SER A 94 3.52 -16.50 24.21
C SER A 94 4.89 -17.18 24.15
N ASN A 95 5.07 -18.14 23.25
CA ASN A 95 6.32 -18.89 23.07
C ASN A 95 7.45 -18.07 22.39
N ILE A 96 7.12 -16.92 21.79
CA ILE A 96 8.10 -16.07 21.11
C ILE A 96 8.33 -14.71 21.82
N LYS A 97 7.82 -14.56 23.04
CA LYS A 97 7.92 -13.35 23.83
C LYS A 97 9.37 -12.84 23.96
N ASP A 98 10.29 -13.75 24.17
CA ASP A 98 11.70 -13.45 24.44
C ASP A 98 12.62 -13.77 23.26
N ILE A 99 12.09 -14.27 22.12
CA ILE A 99 12.84 -14.67 20.92
C ILE A 99 12.56 -13.67 19.80
N PHE A 100 13.56 -13.36 18.96
CA PHE A 100 13.41 -12.50 17.81
C PHE A 100 13.16 -13.33 16.55
N ARG A 101 12.10 -12.98 15.81
CA ARG A 101 11.82 -13.60 14.50
C ARG A 101 12.82 -13.11 13.45
N PRO A 102 13.52 -13.99 12.73
CA PRO A 102 14.36 -13.61 11.60
C PRO A 102 13.57 -12.84 10.55
N GLY A 103 14.16 -11.79 9.98
CA GLY A 103 13.51 -10.97 8.94
C GLY A 103 12.30 -10.14 9.40
N HIS A 104 11.91 -10.21 10.68
CA HIS A 104 10.83 -9.42 11.28
C HIS A 104 11.38 -8.21 12.06
N ALA A 105 10.52 -7.23 12.37
CA ALA A 105 10.90 -6.01 13.07
C ALA A 105 11.15 -6.19 14.60
N ASP A 106 11.03 -7.38 15.15
CA ASP A 106 11.15 -7.65 16.58
C ASP A 106 12.45 -7.12 17.18
N PHE A 107 13.57 -7.45 16.54
CA PHE A 107 14.92 -7.05 16.95
C PHE A 107 15.07 -5.53 16.94
N THR A 108 14.72 -4.90 15.83
CA THR A 108 14.89 -3.45 15.66
C THR A 108 13.97 -2.65 16.57
N TYR A 109 12.73 -3.11 16.81
CA TYR A 109 11.82 -2.44 17.73
C TYR A 109 12.30 -2.53 19.18
N GLN A 110 12.77 -3.70 19.61
CA GLN A 110 13.32 -3.89 20.96
C GLN A 110 14.51 -2.96 21.20
N HIS A 111 15.43 -2.85 20.23
CA HIS A 111 16.61 -2.02 20.38
C HIS A 111 16.33 -0.52 20.26
N LYS A 112 15.35 -0.15 19.43
CA LYS A 112 15.00 1.26 19.25
C LYS A 112 14.21 1.84 20.42
N TYR A 113 13.22 1.07 20.92
CA TYR A 113 12.26 1.57 21.91
C TYR A 113 12.48 1.00 23.33
N GLY A 114 13.37 0.00 23.49
CA GLY A 114 13.57 -0.72 24.76
C GLY A 114 12.44 -1.65 25.15
N ILE A 115 11.30 -1.57 24.46
CA ILE A 115 10.11 -2.39 24.67
C ILE A 115 9.47 -2.72 23.32
N ARG A 116 8.86 -3.89 23.20
CA ARG A 116 8.04 -4.28 22.04
C ARG A 116 6.76 -4.97 22.49
N ASP A 117 5.68 -4.80 21.75
CA ASP A 117 4.52 -5.68 21.83
C ASP A 117 4.84 -6.94 20.99
N TYR A 118 5.07 -8.07 21.68
CA TYR A 118 5.39 -9.35 21.03
C TYR A 118 4.17 -9.99 20.35
N ARG A 119 2.95 -9.51 20.66
CA ARG A 119 1.71 -10.05 20.14
C ARG A 119 1.51 -9.59 18.69
N GLY A 120 1.70 -10.49 17.72
CA GLY A 120 1.50 -10.23 16.29
C GLY A 120 2.39 -9.18 15.63
N GLY A 121 3.28 -8.50 16.38
CA GLY A 121 4.19 -7.48 15.85
C GLY A 121 3.72 -6.03 15.97
N GLY A 122 2.61 -5.76 16.63
CA GLY A 122 2.15 -4.38 16.90
C GLY A 122 1.99 -3.56 15.62
N ARG A 123 2.67 -2.39 15.57
CA ARG A 123 2.68 -1.48 14.41
C ARG A 123 3.41 -2.03 13.18
N SER A 124 4.30 -3.02 13.32
CA SER A 124 4.99 -3.65 12.19
C SER A 124 4.15 -4.71 11.46
N SER A 125 2.98 -5.02 11.98
CA SER A 125 2.06 -5.97 11.37
C SER A 125 1.37 -5.37 10.14
N ALA A 126 1.18 -6.16 9.07
CA ALA A 126 0.39 -5.76 7.91
C ALA A 126 -1.08 -5.39 8.25
N ARG A 127 -1.56 -5.70 9.45
CA ARG A 127 -2.88 -5.30 9.95
C ARG A 127 -3.06 -3.78 9.98
N GLU A 128 -2.01 -3.01 10.29
CA GLU A 128 -2.08 -1.55 10.35
C GLU A 128 -2.48 -0.91 9.01
N THR A 129 -2.22 -1.61 7.90
CA THR A 129 -2.58 -1.12 6.55
C THR A 129 -4.09 -0.97 6.33
N ALA A 130 -4.95 -1.57 7.18
CA ALA A 130 -6.38 -1.32 7.12
C ALA A 130 -6.72 0.16 7.31
N ALA A 131 -6.04 0.84 8.25
CA ALA A 131 -6.20 2.28 8.45
C ALA A 131 -5.75 3.10 7.21
N ARG A 132 -4.67 2.67 6.55
CA ARG A 132 -4.22 3.32 5.30
C ARG A 132 -5.22 3.14 4.16
N VAL A 133 -5.81 1.93 4.04
CA VAL A 133 -6.82 1.64 3.01
C VAL A 133 -8.10 2.44 3.24
N ALA A 134 -8.56 2.58 4.49
CA ALA A 134 -9.71 3.43 4.81
C ALA A 134 -9.48 4.89 4.39
N ALA A 135 -8.33 5.46 4.76
CA ALA A 135 -7.97 6.83 4.36
C ALA A 135 -7.74 6.96 2.84
N GLY A 136 -7.11 5.96 2.22
CA GLY A 136 -6.89 5.90 0.77
C GLY A 136 -8.20 5.81 -0.02
N ALA A 137 -9.23 5.13 0.52
CA ALA A 137 -10.55 5.10 -0.08
C ALA A 137 -11.20 6.49 -0.11
N VAL A 138 -11.09 7.27 0.97
CA VAL A 138 -11.54 8.68 0.98
C VAL A 138 -10.76 9.51 -0.06
N ALA A 139 -9.44 9.32 -0.16
CA ALA A 139 -8.64 9.99 -1.18
C ALA A 139 -9.06 9.59 -2.61
N LYS A 140 -9.38 8.31 -2.85
CA LYS A 140 -9.92 7.83 -4.14
C LYS A 140 -11.28 8.49 -4.47
N LEU A 141 -12.18 8.63 -3.50
CA LEU A 141 -13.45 9.36 -3.69
C LEU A 141 -13.20 10.82 -4.12
N MET A 142 -12.25 11.50 -3.48
CA MET A 142 -11.86 12.86 -3.86
C MET A 142 -11.26 12.92 -5.27
N LEU A 143 -10.36 12.01 -5.60
CA LEU A 143 -9.69 11.97 -6.91
C LEU A 143 -10.64 11.61 -8.05
N SER A 144 -11.62 10.75 -7.80
CA SER A 144 -12.63 10.34 -8.80
C SER A 144 -13.49 11.52 -9.28
N GLN A 145 -13.73 12.55 -8.43
CA GLN A 145 -14.41 13.77 -8.82
C GLN A 145 -13.65 14.58 -9.89
N MET A 146 -12.37 14.29 -10.05
CA MET A 146 -11.48 14.90 -11.04
C MET A 146 -11.16 13.96 -12.20
N GLY A 147 -11.83 12.80 -12.29
CA GLY A 147 -11.60 11.79 -13.33
C GLY A 147 -10.33 10.98 -13.15
N ILE A 148 -9.66 11.08 -12.00
CA ILE A 148 -8.44 10.29 -11.71
C ILE A 148 -8.84 8.94 -11.17
N THR A 149 -8.33 7.87 -11.78
CA THR A 149 -8.55 6.47 -11.38
C THR A 149 -7.25 5.78 -11.00
N ILE A 150 -7.31 4.83 -10.07
CA ILE A 150 -6.14 4.09 -9.60
C ILE A 150 -6.50 2.60 -9.58
N GLN A 151 -5.63 1.79 -10.18
CA GLN A 151 -5.80 0.34 -10.29
C GLN A 151 -4.48 -0.35 -9.95
N SER A 152 -4.56 -1.59 -9.45
CA SER A 152 -3.38 -2.41 -9.18
C SER A 152 -3.65 -3.88 -9.41
N GLY A 153 -2.57 -4.64 -9.50
CA GLY A 153 -2.60 -6.09 -9.53
C GLY A 153 -1.19 -6.67 -9.45
N LEU A 154 -1.12 -7.98 -9.24
CA LEU A 154 0.15 -8.69 -9.21
C LEU A 154 0.65 -8.91 -10.63
N CYS A 155 1.83 -8.37 -10.91
CA CYS A 155 2.56 -8.61 -12.16
C CYS A 155 3.62 -9.72 -12.02
N GLU A 156 3.99 -10.11 -10.78
CA GLU A 156 4.91 -11.23 -10.54
C GLU A 156 4.64 -11.90 -9.18
N VAL A 157 4.76 -13.22 -9.13
CA VAL A 157 4.76 -14.02 -7.89
C VAL A 157 5.83 -15.10 -8.00
N GLY A 158 6.83 -15.07 -7.08
CA GLY A 158 7.86 -16.10 -7.00
C GLY A 158 8.65 -16.32 -8.30
N GLY A 159 8.86 -15.27 -9.09
CA GLY A 159 9.53 -15.32 -10.39
C GLY A 159 8.62 -15.65 -11.58
N ILE A 160 7.33 -15.90 -11.36
CA ILE A 160 6.34 -16.05 -12.45
C ILE A 160 5.81 -14.67 -12.84
N THR A 161 6.33 -14.11 -13.91
CA THR A 161 6.05 -12.75 -14.37
C THR A 161 4.90 -12.73 -15.37
N ALA A 162 4.02 -11.73 -15.25
CA ALA A 162 2.96 -11.41 -16.21
C ALA A 162 3.53 -10.93 -17.54
N GLU A 163 2.96 -11.38 -18.65
CA GLU A 163 3.31 -10.93 -20.01
C GLU A 163 2.34 -9.85 -20.52
N ARG A 164 1.18 -9.76 -19.92
CA ARG A 164 0.16 -8.72 -20.20
C ARG A 164 -0.51 -8.24 -18.93
N TYR A 165 -1.10 -7.05 -18.98
CA TYR A 165 -1.74 -6.44 -17.83
C TYR A 165 -3.22 -6.19 -18.11
N ASP A 166 -4.07 -6.93 -17.39
CA ASP A 166 -5.53 -6.83 -17.43
C ASP A 166 -6.05 -6.50 -16.01
N PHE A 167 -6.32 -5.22 -15.76
CA PHE A 167 -6.84 -4.75 -14.48
C PHE A 167 -8.29 -5.19 -14.24
N GLY A 168 -9.06 -5.45 -15.31
CA GLY A 168 -10.41 -6.02 -15.21
C GLY A 168 -10.34 -7.45 -14.64
N HIS A 169 -9.42 -8.28 -15.15
CA HIS A 169 -9.16 -9.59 -14.59
C HIS A 169 -8.65 -9.52 -13.14
N ALA A 170 -7.68 -8.66 -12.86
CA ALA A 170 -7.13 -8.50 -11.50
C ALA A 170 -8.23 -8.19 -10.47
N ARG A 171 -9.22 -7.39 -10.85
CA ARG A 171 -10.33 -6.99 -9.96
C ARG A 171 -11.24 -8.16 -9.56
N THR A 172 -11.36 -9.17 -10.39
CA THR A 172 -12.18 -10.37 -10.17
C THR A 172 -11.38 -11.59 -9.71
N SER A 173 -10.07 -11.58 -9.91
CA SER A 173 -9.14 -12.62 -9.50
C SER A 173 -8.95 -12.64 -7.99
N THR A 174 -9.02 -13.82 -7.37
CA THR A 174 -8.71 -14.03 -5.94
C THR A 174 -7.26 -13.70 -5.59
N LEU A 175 -6.36 -13.81 -6.56
CA LEU A 175 -4.95 -13.48 -6.47
C LEU A 175 -4.66 -12.02 -6.84
N MET A 176 -5.62 -11.30 -7.43
CA MET A 176 -5.39 -10.00 -8.08
C MET A 176 -4.33 -10.07 -9.20
N ALA A 177 -4.22 -11.22 -9.88
CA ALA A 177 -3.28 -11.42 -10.99
C ALA A 177 -3.66 -10.54 -12.18
N LEU A 178 -2.66 -9.86 -12.76
CA LEU A 178 -2.85 -9.04 -13.96
C LEU A 178 -2.90 -9.87 -15.24
N ASP A 179 -2.28 -11.04 -15.26
CA ASP A 179 -2.23 -11.90 -16.43
C ASP A 179 -3.07 -13.17 -16.21
N PRO A 180 -4.22 -13.28 -16.89
CA PRO A 180 -5.06 -14.48 -16.81
C PRO A 180 -4.34 -15.78 -17.15
N ASP A 181 -3.38 -15.73 -18.10
CA ASP A 181 -2.64 -16.91 -18.56
C ASP A 181 -1.57 -17.37 -17.56
N LYS A 182 -1.08 -16.45 -16.71
CA LYS A 182 -0.09 -16.74 -15.66
C LYS A 182 -0.73 -16.97 -14.29
N ALA A 183 -1.99 -16.58 -14.10
CA ALA A 183 -2.68 -16.63 -12.80
C ALA A 183 -2.63 -18.02 -12.15
N ALA A 184 -2.86 -19.09 -12.89
CA ALA A 184 -2.82 -20.44 -12.37
C ALA A 184 -1.41 -20.86 -11.90
N ALA A 185 -0.35 -20.47 -12.62
CA ALA A 185 1.03 -20.77 -12.26
C ALA A 185 1.46 -19.95 -11.02
N GLN A 186 1.05 -18.69 -10.93
CA GLN A 186 1.27 -17.84 -9.75
C GLN A 186 0.56 -18.41 -8.52
N GLU A 187 -0.69 -18.87 -8.65
CA GLU A 187 -1.43 -19.52 -7.58
C GLU A 187 -0.76 -20.80 -7.10
N ALA A 188 -0.34 -21.67 -8.04
CA ALA A 188 0.37 -22.90 -7.73
C ALA A 188 1.68 -22.64 -6.96
N THR A 189 2.39 -21.58 -7.28
CA THR A 189 3.62 -21.15 -6.58
C THR A 189 3.33 -20.78 -5.12
N ILE A 190 2.25 -20.04 -4.85
CA ILE A 190 1.86 -19.70 -3.46
C ILE A 190 1.43 -20.94 -2.69
N ILE A 191 0.66 -21.85 -3.32
CA ILE A 191 0.21 -23.09 -2.70
C ILE A 191 1.40 -23.96 -2.34
N SER A 192 2.35 -24.15 -3.26
CA SER A 192 3.57 -24.92 -3.03
C SER A 192 4.42 -24.35 -1.88
N ALA A 193 4.58 -23.02 -1.82
CA ALA A 193 5.27 -22.39 -0.70
C ALA A 193 4.55 -22.66 0.63
N LYS A 194 3.21 -22.54 0.65
CA LYS A 194 2.42 -22.84 1.86
C LYS A 194 2.52 -24.30 2.30
N GLU A 195 2.48 -25.25 1.38
CA GLU A 195 2.59 -26.68 1.66
C GLU A 195 3.98 -27.06 2.19
N SER A 196 5.03 -26.34 1.74
CA SER A 196 6.38 -26.48 2.26
C SER A 196 6.64 -25.68 3.55
N HIS A 197 5.59 -25.11 4.17
CA HIS A 197 5.70 -24.30 5.37
C HIS A 197 6.55 -23.03 5.21
N ASP A 198 6.59 -22.50 4.00
CA ASP A 198 7.38 -21.32 3.60
C ASP A 198 6.47 -20.21 3.08
N SER A 199 7.07 -19.18 2.51
CA SER A 199 6.41 -18.02 1.91
C SER A 199 7.11 -17.57 0.64
N VAL A 200 6.42 -16.83 -0.19
CA VAL A 200 6.92 -16.31 -1.46
C VAL A 200 6.68 -14.81 -1.58
N GLY A 201 7.58 -14.11 -2.26
CA GLY A 201 7.43 -12.70 -2.58
C GLY A 201 6.62 -12.46 -3.86
N GLY A 202 6.36 -11.20 -4.15
CA GLY A 202 5.68 -10.81 -5.39
C GLY A 202 5.87 -9.34 -5.71
N VAL A 203 5.49 -8.96 -6.91
CA VAL A 203 5.54 -7.59 -7.41
C VAL A 203 4.15 -7.11 -7.76
N VAL A 204 3.81 -5.94 -7.27
CA VAL A 204 2.54 -5.25 -7.57
C VAL A 204 2.80 -4.13 -8.56
N LEU A 205 2.05 -4.10 -9.64
CA LEU A 205 1.93 -2.95 -10.53
C LEU A 205 0.74 -2.12 -10.11
N THR A 206 0.96 -0.81 -9.91
CA THR A 206 -0.09 0.17 -9.60
C THR A 206 -0.04 1.28 -10.64
N VAL A 207 -1.18 1.59 -11.24
CA VAL A 207 -1.32 2.61 -12.28
C VAL A 207 -2.37 3.62 -11.86
N ALA A 208 -2.05 4.91 -12.05
CA ALA A 208 -3.02 6.00 -11.92
C ALA A 208 -3.18 6.68 -13.28
N SER A 209 -4.42 6.85 -13.72
CA SER A 209 -4.78 7.44 -15.02
C SER A 209 -5.65 8.68 -14.84
N GLY A 210 -5.68 9.55 -15.85
CA GLY A 210 -6.49 10.78 -15.86
C GLY A 210 -5.86 11.94 -15.09
N LEU A 211 -4.57 11.91 -14.83
CA LEU A 211 -3.90 12.96 -14.06
C LEU A 211 -3.69 14.24 -14.89
N PRO A 212 -3.85 15.40 -14.27
CA PRO A 212 -3.44 16.65 -14.89
C PRO A 212 -1.90 16.76 -14.93
N ILE A 213 -1.39 17.52 -15.87
CA ILE A 213 0.02 17.94 -15.89
C ILE A 213 0.27 18.91 -14.72
N GLY A 214 1.37 18.73 -13.99
CA GLY A 214 1.83 19.72 -13.02
C GLY A 214 1.76 19.30 -11.56
N LEU A 215 1.42 18.04 -11.24
CA LEU A 215 1.45 17.54 -9.85
C LEU A 215 2.86 17.14 -9.45
N GLY A 216 3.33 17.63 -8.29
CA GLY A 216 4.66 17.38 -7.77
C GLY A 216 5.56 18.61 -7.81
N GLU A 217 6.78 18.46 -7.34
CA GLU A 217 7.77 19.55 -7.21
C GLU A 217 9.07 19.19 -7.95
N PRO A 218 9.84 20.20 -8.43
CA PRO A 218 11.04 19.92 -9.25
C PRO A 218 12.25 19.45 -8.47
N LEU A 219 12.34 19.65 -7.16
CA LEU A 219 13.47 19.28 -6.31
C LEU A 219 13.06 18.48 -5.09
N TYR A 220 12.68 19.14 -4.02
CA TYR A 220 12.20 18.50 -2.81
C TYR A 220 10.71 18.22 -2.93
N TYR A 221 10.27 17.05 -2.53
CA TYR A 221 8.89 16.60 -2.67
C TYR A 221 8.49 16.30 -4.13
N LYS A 222 9.45 15.81 -4.93
CA LYS A 222 9.20 15.28 -6.26
C LYS A 222 8.15 14.16 -6.18
N LEU A 223 7.27 14.10 -7.18
CA LEU A 223 6.19 13.11 -7.20
C LEU A 223 6.71 11.66 -7.16
N ASP A 224 7.75 11.35 -7.94
CA ASP A 224 8.42 10.04 -7.94
C ASP A 224 9.02 9.70 -6.56
N ALA A 225 9.65 10.67 -5.89
CA ALA A 225 10.26 10.47 -4.58
C ALA A 225 9.21 10.23 -3.49
N VAL A 226 8.08 10.97 -3.52
CA VAL A 226 6.99 10.81 -2.53
C VAL A 226 6.24 9.50 -2.76
N LEU A 227 6.04 9.11 -4.03
CA LEU A 227 5.49 7.78 -4.37
C LEU A 227 6.40 6.67 -3.85
N ALA A 228 7.71 6.78 -4.08
CA ALA A 228 8.67 5.80 -3.58
C ALA A 228 8.68 5.73 -2.03
N GLU A 229 8.64 6.86 -1.32
CA GLU A 229 8.51 6.92 0.14
C GLU A 229 7.23 6.22 0.61
N ALA A 230 6.10 6.53 -0.01
CA ALA A 230 4.81 5.97 0.33
C ALA A 230 4.79 4.44 0.18
N MET A 231 5.29 3.94 -0.96
CA MET A 231 5.35 2.50 -1.25
C MET A 231 6.36 1.77 -0.37
N MET A 232 7.57 2.34 -0.16
CA MET A 232 8.58 1.78 0.76
C MET A 232 8.11 1.80 2.22
N GLY A 233 7.18 2.68 2.58
CA GLY A 233 6.51 2.69 3.88
C GLY A 233 5.52 1.54 4.09
N ILE A 234 5.20 0.74 3.06
CA ILE A 234 4.33 -0.44 3.19
C ILE A 234 5.13 -1.61 3.77
N ASN A 235 4.51 -2.34 4.69
CA ASN A 235 5.14 -3.52 5.31
C ASN A 235 5.59 -4.53 4.25
N ALA A 236 6.82 -5.03 4.37
CA ALA A 236 7.48 -5.96 3.47
C ALA A 236 7.90 -5.41 2.09
N ALA A 237 7.60 -4.17 1.73
CA ALA A 237 8.15 -3.55 0.53
C ALA A 237 9.68 -3.45 0.63
N LYS A 238 10.40 -3.73 -0.50
CA LYS A 238 11.87 -3.79 -0.56
C LYS A 238 12.47 -3.04 -1.74
N ALA A 239 11.67 -2.79 -2.78
CA ALA A 239 12.05 -1.94 -3.91
C ALA A 239 10.80 -1.27 -4.49
N VAL A 240 11.01 -0.13 -5.14
CA VAL A 240 10.00 0.62 -5.89
C VAL A 240 10.62 1.02 -7.22
N GLU A 241 9.86 0.87 -8.30
CA GLU A 241 10.23 1.30 -9.63
C GLU A 241 9.17 2.26 -10.16
N ILE A 242 9.62 3.30 -10.88
CA ILE A 242 8.76 4.26 -11.57
C ILE A 242 9.02 4.11 -13.07
N GLY A 243 7.96 3.93 -13.87
CA GLY A 243 8.08 3.66 -15.30
C GLY A 243 8.89 2.40 -15.58
N ASP A 244 9.91 2.50 -16.46
CA ASP A 244 10.81 1.38 -16.77
C ASP A 244 11.72 0.97 -15.59
N GLY A 245 11.79 1.80 -14.54
CA GLY A 245 12.50 1.47 -13.31
C GLY A 245 13.97 1.14 -13.54
N ILE A 246 14.39 -0.05 -13.07
CA ILE A 246 15.80 -0.50 -13.18
C ILE A 246 16.23 -0.77 -14.63
N ASP A 247 15.30 -1.05 -15.54
CA ASP A 247 15.61 -1.34 -16.94
C ASP A 247 16.05 -0.08 -17.67
N ALA A 248 15.57 1.10 -17.29
CA ALA A 248 16.02 2.38 -17.84
C ALA A 248 17.54 2.56 -17.77
N ALA A 249 18.20 2.03 -16.73
CA ALA A 249 19.66 2.10 -16.58
C ALA A 249 20.44 1.29 -17.64
N ARG A 250 19.78 0.43 -18.40
CA ARG A 250 20.36 -0.43 -19.45
C ARG A 250 20.12 0.13 -20.85
N LEU A 251 19.28 1.14 -20.97
CA LEU A 251 18.88 1.74 -22.24
C LEU A 251 19.80 2.90 -22.65
N HIS A 252 19.90 3.13 -23.94
CA HIS A 252 20.44 4.39 -24.47
C HIS A 252 19.38 5.50 -24.38
N GLY A 253 19.79 6.76 -24.27
CA GLY A 253 18.87 7.89 -24.22
C GLY A 253 17.86 7.93 -25.35
N SER A 254 18.29 7.55 -26.58
CA SER A 254 17.40 7.45 -27.76
C SER A 254 16.32 6.36 -27.66
N GLN A 255 16.50 5.41 -26.74
CA GLN A 255 15.54 4.33 -26.48
C GLN A 255 14.63 4.66 -25.30
N ASN A 256 15.15 5.42 -24.32
CA ASN A 256 14.44 5.74 -23.08
C ASN A 256 13.66 7.07 -23.15
N ASN A 257 13.97 7.95 -24.08
CA ASN A 257 13.31 9.26 -24.18
C ASN A 257 11.88 9.13 -24.69
N ASP A 258 10.92 9.62 -23.92
CA ASP A 258 9.51 9.70 -24.32
C ASP A 258 9.36 10.81 -25.38
N THR A 259 9.13 10.42 -26.62
CA THR A 259 8.96 11.35 -27.73
C THR A 259 7.62 12.08 -27.60
N ILE A 260 7.64 13.40 -27.77
CA ILE A 260 6.43 14.25 -27.67
C ILE A 260 5.94 14.54 -29.10
N SER A 261 4.66 14.27 -29.35
CA SER A 261 3.93 14.67 -30.56
C SER A 261 2.88 15.74 -30.25
N PRO A 262 2.26 16.34 -31.25
CA PRO A 262 1.11 17.25 -31.02
C PRO A 262 -0.06 16.60 -30.27
N GLU A 263 -0.19 15.28 -30.37
CA GLU A 263 -1.25 14.49 -29.73
C GLU A 263 -0.89 14.01 -28.30
N GLY A 264 0.35 14.20 -27.85
CA GLY A 264 0.88 13.76 -26.57
C GLY A 264 2.17 12.94 -26.66
N PHE A 265 2.50 12.24 -25.59
CA PHE A 265 3.65 11.34 -25.55
C PHE A 265 3.38 10.05 -26.34
N LEU A 266 4.39 9.56 -27.09
CA LEU A 266 4.29 8.32 -27.88
C LEU A 266 4.68 7.08 -27.06
N THR A 267 5.42 7.27 -25.98
CA THR A 267 5.86 6.24 -25.03
C THR A 267 5.76 6.78 -23.62
N ASN A 268 5.87 5.92 -22.61
CA ASN A 268 5.81 6.32 -21.20
C ASN A 268 6.88 5.59 -20.37
N HIS A 269 8.14 5.66 -20.83
CA HIS A 269 9.31 5.09 -20.15
C HIS A 269 9.53 5.73 -18.77
N SER A 270 9.26 7.04 -18.65
CA SER A 270 9.37 7.80 -17.40
C SER A 270 8.21 7.55 -16.41
N GLY A 271 7.21 6.76 -16.79
CA GLY A 271 6.08 6.41 -15.91
C GLY A 271 5.24 7.60 -15.50
N GLY A 272 4.96 8.54 -16.42
CA GLY A 272 4.08 9.69 -16.20
C GLY A 272 4.73 10.86 -15.44
N ILE A 273 6.04 10.82 -15.18
CA ILE A 273 6.73 11.82 -14.34
C ILE A 273 8.00 12.32 -15.03
N LEU A 274 8.07 13.62 -15.26
CA LEU A 274 9.25 14.30 -15.80
C LEU A 274 9.73 15.38 -14.82
N GLY A 275 11.00 15.31 -14.43
CA GLY A 275 11.57 16.28 -13.50
C GLY A 275 10.88 16.32 -12.11
N GLY A 276 10.19 15.25 -11.71
CA GLY A 276 9.44 15.16 -10.45
C GLY A 276 8.00 15.67 -10.52
N ILE A 277 7.50 15.96 -11.73
CA ILE A 277 6.19 16.55 -11.98
C ILE A 277 5.43 15.65 -12.98
N SER A 278 4.13 15.45 -12.76
CA SER A 278 3.28 14.68 -13.66
C SER A 278 3.21 15.34 -15.05
N ASN A 279 3.29 14.52 -16.11
CA ASN A 279 3.30 14.98 -17.50
C ASN A 279 1.96 14.78 -18.23
N GLY A 280 0.95 14.21 -17.55
CA GLY A 280 -0.38 13.94 -18.10
C GLY A 280 -0.61 12.49 -18.53
N ASP A 281 0.44 11.69 -18.67
CA ASP A 281 0.34 10.25 -18.91
C ASP A 281 0.07 9.48 -17.62
N ASP A 282 -0.21 8.19 -17.77
CA ASP A 282 -0.41 7.27 -16.65
C ASP A 282 0.83 7.22 -15.76
N ILE A 283 0.62 7.34 -14.44
CA ILE A 283 1.68 7.10 -13.47
C ILE A 283 1.78 5.60 -13.23
N ILE A 284 2.98 5.06 -13.46
CA ILE A 284 3.27 3.63 -13.41
C ILE A 284 4.27 3.37 -12.28
N VAL A 285 3.86 2.56 -11.29
CA VAL A 285 4.69 2.19 -10.13
C VAL A 285 4.68 0.69 -9.92
N LYS A 286 5.86 0.06 -9.84
CA LYS A 286 6.01 -1.32 -9.36
C LYS A 286 6.53 -1.32 -7.93
N THR A 287 5.91 -2.14 -7.07
CA THR A 287 6.32 -2.30 -5.67
C THR A 287 6.67 -3.76 -5.42
N HIS A 288 7.90 -4.02 -4.99
CA HIS A 288 8.42 -5.37 -4.75
C HIS A 288 8.27 -5.74 -3.27
N PHE A 289 7.61 -6.84 -3.01
CA PHE A 289 7.38 -7.36 -1.67
C PHE A 289 8.24 -8.60 -1.41
N LYS A 290 9.02 -8.59 -0.33
CA LYS A 290 9.73 -9.78 0.13
C LYS A 290 8.75 -10.85 0.64
N PRO A 291 9.18 -12.13 0.70
CA PRO A 291 8.44 -13.18 1.38
C PRO A 291 8.10 -12.81 2.82
N THR A 292 6.98 -13.29 3.32
CA THR A 292 6.58 -13.11 4.72
C THR A 292 7.61 -13.77 5.65
N PRO A 293 8.19 -13.05 6.63
CA PRO A 293 9.26 -13.63 7.46
C PRO A 293 8.76 -14.66 8.48
N SER A 294 7.47 -14.68 8.75
CA SER A 294 6.85 -15.62 9.67
C SER A 294 6.49 -16.91 8.93
N ILE A 295 7.43 -17.84 8.86
CA ILE A 295 7.28 -19.17 8.25
C ILE A 295 7.23 -20.26 9.31
N PHE A 296 6.72 -21.46 8.96
CA PHE A 296 6.58 -22.57 9.91
C PHE A 296 7.76 -23.55 9.91
N GLN A 297 8.80 -23.27 9.11
CA GLN A 297 10.06 -23.98 9.18
C GLN A 297 10.85 -23.52 10.42
N PRO A 298 11.55 -24.41 11.14
CA PRO A 298 12.46 -24.04 12.22
C PRO A 298 13.54 -23.07 11.75
N GLN A 299 13.75 -21.97 12.48
CA GLN A 299 14.73 -20.95 12.13
C GLN A 299 15.71 -20.73 13.28
N GLN A 300 17.01 -20.60 12.97
CA GLN A 300 18.02 -20.21 13.95
C GLN A 300 17.93 -18.70 14.20
N THR A 301 18.00 -18.30 15.47
CA THR A 301 17.90 -16.92 15.91
C THR A 301 18.55 -16.73 17.28
N ILE A 302 18.24 -15.61 17.94
CA ILE A 302 18.66 -15.30 19.31
C ILE A 302 17.47 -14.88 20.17
N ASP A 303 17.63 -15.04 21.48
CA ASP A 303 16.73 -14.46 22.48
C ASP A 303 17.11 -13.00 22.82
N LYS A 304 16.32 -12.35 23.69
CA LYS A 304 16.57 -10.97 24.16
C LYS A 304 17.87 -10.79 24.94
N ASN A 305 18.53 -11.86 25.38
CA ASN A 305 19.79 -11.87 26.10
C ASN A 305 20.97 -12.26 25.20
N ASN A 306 20.74 -12.28 23.87
CA ASN A 306 21.71 -12.71 22.83
C ASN A 306 22.14 -14.19 22.91
N ASN A 307 21.38 -15.05 23.56
CA ASN A 307 21.64 -16.49 23.54
C ASN A 307 21.09 -17.10 22.25
N PRO A 308 21.80 -18.07 21.62
CA PRO A 308 21.27 -18.83 20.49
C PRO A 308 19.94 -19.51 20.83
N ALA A 309 18.99 -19.44 19.90
CA ALA A 309 17.68 -20.03 20.04
C ALA A 309 17.17 -20.58 18.71
N THR A 310 16.29 -21.57 18.77
CA THR A 310 15.56 -22.06 17.60
C THR A 310 14.13 -21.57 17.70
N LEU A 311 13.66 -20.92 16.65
CA LEU A 311 12.30 -20.43 16.55
C LEU A 311 11.44 -21.43 15.78
N GLU A 312 10.36 -21.89 16.38
CA GLU A 312 9.29 -22.65 15.74
C GLU A 312 7.99 -21.87 15.88
N LEU A 313 7.53 -21.29 14.78
CA LEU A 313 6.30 -20.50 14.77
C LEU A 313 5.08 -21.40 14.68
N LYS A 314 4.04 -20.96 15.40
CA LYS A 314 2.66 -21.45 15.27
C LYS A 314 1.79 -20.25 14.99
N GLY A 315 0.67 -20.43 14.29
CA GLY A 315 -0.25 -19.33 14.04
C GLY A 315 -0.71 -19.25 12.60
N ARG A 316 -1.11 -18.03 12.19
CA ARG A 316 -1.76 -17.78 10.90
C ARG A 316 -1.00 -16.65 10.19
N HIS A 317 -0.29 -16.99 9.10
CA HIS A 317 0.51 -16.05 8.33
C HIS A 317 0.15 -16.12 6.85
N ASP A 318 0.33 -14.98 6.14
CA ASP A 318 0.12 -14.93 4.69
C ASP A 318 1.29 -15.63 3.99
N PRO A 319 1.05 -16.59 3.10
CA PRO A 319 2.12 -17.21 2.30
C PRO A 319 2.68 -16.24 1.25
N CYS A 320 1.90 -15.25 0.82
CA CYS A 320 2.34 -14.15 -0.05
C CYS A 320 1.64 -12.85 0.35
N VAL A 321 2.37 -11.92 0.97
CA VAL A 321 1.79 -10.65 1.43
C VAL A 321 1.49 -9.67 0.28
N ALA A 322 2.11 -9.85 -0.89
CA ALA A 322 1.92 -8.98 -2.05
C ALA A 322 0.47 -8.96 -2.52
N VAL A 323 -0.29 -10.08 -2.37
CA VAL A 323 -1.71 -10.14 -2.72
C VAL A 323 -2.50 -9.03 -2.01
N ARG A 324 -2.32 -8.90 -0.70
CA ARG A 324 -2.95 -7.82 0.07
C ARG A 324 -2.26 -6.47 -0.15
N GLY A 325 -0.98 -6.51 -0.49
CA GLY A 325 -0.17 -5.34 -0.83
C GLY A 325 -0.75 -4.54 -1.98
N ALA A 326 -1.39 -5.20 -2.96
CA ALA A 326 -1.99 -4.54 -4.12
C ALA A 326 -3.03 -3.47 -3.73
N VAL A 327 -3.95 -3.78 -2.82
CA VAL A 327 -4.93 -2.80 -2.34
C VAL A 327 -4.27 -1.66 -1.54
N VAL A 328 -3.19 -1.98 -0.82
CA VAL A 328 -2.46 -0.98 -0.02
C VAL A 328 -1.68 -0.02 -0.91
N THR A 329 -1.09 -0.50 -2.02
CA THR A 329 -0.39 0.38 -2.98
C THR A 329 -1.34 1.35 -3.66
N GLU A 330 -2.56 0.91 -4.03
CA GLU A 330 -3.60 1.81 -4.53
C GLU A 330 -3.94 2.91 -3.52
N ALA A 331 -4.14 2.53 -2.25
CA ALA A 331 -4.47 3.46 -1.18
C ALA A 331 -3.36 4.49 -0.94
N MET A 332 -2.10 4.04 -0.92
CA MET A 332 -0.96 4.93 -0.73
C MET A 332 -0.75 5.86 -1.93
N MET A 333 -0.94 5.38 -3.16
CA MET A 333 -0.92 6.21 -4.36
C MET A 333 -2.02 7.28 -4.32
N ALA A 334 -3.25 6.92 -3.90
CA ALA A 334 -4.34 7.87 -3.76
C ALA A 334 -4.04 8.99 -2.75
N LEU A 335 -3.43 8.64 -1.62
CA LEU A 335 -3.03 9.62 -0.59
C LEU A 335 -1.95 10.57 -1.12
N VAL A 336 -0.95 10.06 -1.85
CA VAL A 336 0.08 10.90 -2.49
C VAL A 336 -0.54 11.83 -3.52
N LEU A 337 -1.34 11.30 -4.43
CA LEU A 337 -1.96 12.11 -5.50
C LEU A 337 -2.94 13.13 -4.95
N GLY A 338 -3.72 12.78 -3.92
CA GLY A 338 -4.60 13.72 -3.23
C GLY A 338 -3.82 14.86 -2.57
N ASP A 339 -2.70 14.56 -1.90
CA ASP A 339 -1.82 15.57 -1.32
C ASP A 339 -1.22 16.50 -2.41
N MET A 340 -0.75 15.92 -3.52
CA MET A 340 -0.20 16.69 -4.64
C MET A 340 -1.23 17.58 -5.34
N VAL A 341 -2.46 17.13 -5.49
CA VAL A 341 -3.56 17.96 -6.04
C VAL A 341 -3.81 19.18 -5.16
N LEU A 342 -3.93 18.98 -3.85
CA LEU A 342 -4.14 20.09 -2.91
C LEU A 342 -2.96 21.06 -2.87
N LEU A 343 -1.72 20.56 -2.90
CA LEU A 343 -0.50 21.37 -2.97
C LEU A 343 -0.43 22.20 -4.25
N ASN A 344 -0.95 21.68 -5.37
CA ASN A 344 -0.90 22.34 -6.68
C ASN A 344 -1.88 23.53 -6.81
N MET A 345 -2.92 23.60 -5.99
CA MET A 345 -3.96 24.64 -6.11
C MET A 345 -3.42 26.07 -6.06
N GLY A 346 -2.40 26.33 -5.24
CA GLY A 346 -1.79 27.66 -5.09
C GLY A 346 -0.59 27.93 -6.01
N LYS A 347 -0.31 27.10 -7.02
CA LYS A 347 0.92 27.23 -7.83
C LYS A 347 0.81 28.22 -9.00
N LYS A 348 -0.40 28.62 -9.39
CA LYS A 348 -0.65 29.59 -10.48
C LYS A 348 -1.53 30.73 -9.96
N MET A 349 -1.18 31.97 -10.31
CA MET A 349 -2.03 33.14 -10.00
C MET A 349 -3.44 33.01 -10.59
N GLU A 350 -3.55 32.40 -11.79
CA GLU A 350 -4.85 32.12 -12.42
C GLU A 350 -5.78 31.29 -11.52
N HIS A 351 -5.26 30.31 -10.78
CA HIS A 351 -6.05 29.52 -9.84
C HIS A 351 -6.58 30.39 -8.68
N LEU A 352 -5.71 31.24 -8.13
CA LEU A 352 -6.08 32.14 -7.03
C LEU A 352 -7.11 33.18 -7.48
N THR A 353 -6.95 33.79 -8.65
CA THR A 353 -7.90 34.77 -9.19
C THR A 353 -9.25 34.14 -9.55
N LYS A 354 -9.31 32.89 -9.95
CA LYS A 354 -10.57 32.15 -10.16
C LYS A 354 -11.35 31.91 -8.86
N ILE A 355 -10.69 31.84 -7.73
CA ILE A 355 -11.31 31.54 -6.43
C ILE A 355 -11.64 32.82 -5.67
N TYR A 356 -10.76 33.84 -5.71
CA TYR A 356 -10.80 35.02 -4.85
C TYR A 356 -10.95 36.36 -5.62
N GLY A 357 -10.90 36.33 -6.97
CA GLY A 357 -10.93 37.48 -7.85
C GLY A 357 -12.31 37.92 -8.38
#